data_c4ee92e3aecf6ddb9b81d8e5e1df1aea
#
_entry.id   c4ee92e3aecf6ddb9b81d8e5e1df1aea
#
_cell.length_a   1.000
_cell.length_b   1.000
_cell.length_c   1.000
_cell.angle_alpha   90.00
_cell.angle_beta   90.00
_cell.angle_gamma   90.00
#
_symmetry.space_group_name_H-M   'P 1'
#
loop_
_entity.id
_entity.type
_entity.pdbx_description
1 polymer ?
#
loop_
_entity_poly.entity_id
_entity_poly.type
_entity_poly.pdbx_seq_one_letter_code
_entity_poly.pdbx_strand_id
1 'polypeptide(L)'
;TIDASQRLGYANRSTEQDTKDKGLSAEVNWQMDALGGASLTSITAYRDWTSLNAMDADFSGADLIFRDADPKGHSTAFETFSQELRLTGTSGRVDWMIGAFWADETLDRYDQYQVGAHYEPYLSTLVGSQVLAGLAAQLAPMNISVNTANPALFFSQVSGRPYGTGFIGGGSQDYYQQKARSLALFTNNTWHATDQFDLTLGLRYTHDRK
;
A
#
# COMPACT_ATOMS: atom_id res chain seq x y z
N THR A 1 -10.39 17.41 -28.09
CA THR A 1 -11.29 16.64 -27.21
C THR A 1 -10.85 15.19 -27.19
N ILE A 2 -10.49 14.69 -26.03
CA ILE A 2 -10.14 13.27 -25.83
C ILE A 2 -11.44 12.48 -26.01
N ASP A 3 -11.46 11.55 -26.95
CA ASP A 3 -12.59 10.64 -27.15
C ASP A 3 -12.42 9.46 -26.15
N ALA A 4 -13.22 9.44 -25.11
CA ALA A 4 -13.20 8.41 -24.09
C ALA A 4 -13.50 7.00 -24.64
N SER A 5 -14.14 6.90 -25.82
CA SER A 5 -14.42 5.61 -26.47
C SER A 5 -13.17 4.93 -27.02
N GLN A 6 -12.13 5.69 -27.32
CA GLN A 6 -10.86 5.17 -27.86
C GLN A 6 -9.96 4.52 -26.80
N ARG A 7 -10.27 4.68 -25.51
CA ARG A 7 -9.49 4.13 -24.39
C ARG A 7 -8.00 4.45 -24.46
N LEU A 8 -7.65 5.65 -24.94
CA LEU A 8 -6.28 6.13 -25.03
C LEU A 8 -5.87 6.70 -23.66
N GLY A 9 -4.75 6.22 -23.14
CA GLY A 9 -4.07 6.79 -21.98
C GLY A 9 -2.82 7.55 -22.44
N TYR A 10 -2.51 8.64 -21.76
CA TYR A 10 -1.27 9.39 -21.98
C TYR A 10 -0.44 9.27 -20.71
N ALA A 11 0.83 8.90 -20.87
CA ALA A 11 1.82 8.86 -19.81
C ALA A 11 3.19 9.12 -20.43
N ASN A 12 4.02 9.90 -19.74
CA ASN A 12 5.41 10.13 -20.11
C ASN A 12 6.39 9.41 -19.15
N ARG A 13 5.87 8.84 -18.08
CA ARG A 13 6.61 8.06 -17.09
C ARG A 13 6.13 6.60 -17.05
N SER A 14 6.94 5.73 -16.48
CA SER A 14 6.56 4.33 -16.29
C SER A 14 5.29 4.18 -15.44
N THR A 15 4.48 3.19 -15.79
CA THR A 15 3.30 2.76 -15.04
C THR A 15 3.40 1.28 -14.67
N GLU A 16 4.63 0.76 -14.61
CA GLU A 16 4.88 -0.64 -14.29
C GLU A 16 4.52 -1.00 -12.86
N GLN A 17 4.16 -2.25 -12.65
CA GLN A 17 4.00 -2.86 -11.35
C GLN A 17 4.78 -4.19 -11.32
N ASP A 18 5.63 -4.36 -10.31
CA ASP A 18 6.30 -5.62 -10.01
C ASP A 18 5.81 -6.14 -8.67
N THR A 19 5.21 -7.34 -8.68
CA THR A 19 4.70 -7.97 -7.47
C THR A 19 5.36 -9.33 -7.30
N LYS A 20 5.95 -9.54 -6.13
CA LYS A 20 6.55 -10.81 -5.72
C LYS A 20 5.81 -11.36 -4.52
N ASP A 21 5.46 -12.64 -4.60
CA ASP A 21 4.76 -13.36 -3.54
C ASP A 21 5.47 -14.70 -3.33
N LYS A 22 5.94 -14.92 -2.11
CA LYS A 22 6.64 -16.13 -1.71
C LYS A 22 6.05 -16.62 -0.41
N GLY A 23 5.89 -17.92 -0.29
CA GLY A 23 5.39 -18.51 0.93
C GLY A 23 5.80 -19.96 1.08
N LEU A 24 5.82 -20.38 2.33
CA LEU A 24 6.01 -21.77 2.72
C LEU A 24 5.01 -22.10 3.81
N SER A 25 4.37 -23.26 3.70
CA SER A 25 3.54 -23.80 4.78
C SER A 25 3.86 -25.26 5.01
N ALA A 26 3.71 -25.67 6.27
CA ALA A 26 3.83 -27.06 6.69
C ALA A 26 2.64 -27.41 7.56
N GLU A 27 2.08 -28.59 7.30
CA GLU A 27 1.00 -29.19 8.08
C GLU A 27 1.48 -30.52 8.65
N VAL A 28 1.26 -30.70 9.96
CA VAL A 28 1.54 -31.95 10.68
C VAL A 28 0.27 -32.43 11.35
N ASN A 29 -0.12 -33.66 11.06
CA ASN A 29 -1.26 -34.34 11.67
C ASN A 29 -0.74 -35.47 12.55
N TRP A 30 -1.13 -35.47 13.80
CA TRP A 30 -0.77 -36.51 14.78
C TRP A 30 -1.98 -37.12 15.45
N GLN A 31 -2.16 -38.41 15.26
CA GLN A 31 -3.18 -39.20 15.94
C GLN A 31 -2.71 -39.53 17.36
N MET A 32 -3.54 -39.22 18.36
CA MET A 32 -3.24 -39.39 19.77
C MET A 32 -4.14 -40.45 20.40
N ASP A 33 -3.71 -41.70 20.44
CA ASP A 33 -4.47 -42.79 21.01
C ASP A 33 -4.82 -42.56 22.50
N ALA A 34 -3.94 -41.87 23.23
CA ALA A 34 -4.12 -41.55 24.66
C ALA A 34 -5.34 -40.63 24.92
N LEU A 35 -5.84 -39.91 23.93
CA LEU A 35 -7.02 -39.02 24.04
C LEU A 35 -8.24 -39.58 23.31
N GLY A 36 -8.40 -40.90 23.27
CA GLY A 36 -9.55 -41.58 22.64
C GLY A 36 -9.53 -41.43 21.09
N GLY A 37 -8.33 -41.38 20.48
CA GLY A 37 -8.18 -41.26 19.04
C GLY A 37 -8.31 -39.82 18.51
N ALA A 38 -8.11 -38.81 19.39
CA ALA A 38 -8.08 -37.40 18.97
C ALA A 38 -6.94 -37.13 18.01
N SER A 39 -7.14 -36.17 17.09
CA SER A 39 -6.13 -35.74 16.13
C SER A 39 -5.68 -34.31 16.46
N LEU A 40 -4.37 -34.11 16.58
CA LEU A 40 -3.75 -32.77 16.63
C LEU A 40 -3.26 -32.41 15.23
N THR A 41 -3.75 -31.30 14.71
CA THR A 41 -3.25 -30.68 13.48
C THR A 41 -2.49 -29.40 13.84
N SER A 42 -1.26 -29.31 13.33
CA SER A 42 -0.42 -28.10 13.44
C SER A 42 -0.14 -27.56 12.06
N ILE A 43 -0.48 -26.28 11.82
CA ILE A 43 -0.23 -25.61 10.55
C ILE A 43 0.65 -24.40 10.84
N THR A 44 1.85 -24.41 10.24
CA THR A 44 2.80 -23.29 10.29
C THR A 44 2.89 -22.69 8.91
N ALA A 45 2.78 -21.37 8.77
CA ALA A 45 2.94 -20.70 7.49
C ALA A 45 3.76 -19.42 7.61
N TYR A 46 4.57 -19.15 6.59
CA TYR A 46 5.27 -17.89 6.38
C TYR A 46 4.98 -17.39 4.97
N ARG A 47 4.74 -16.09 4.84
CA ARG A 47 4.52 -15.42 3.56
C ARG A 47 5.27 -14.10 3.55
N ASP A 48 5.94 -13.83 2.43
CA ASP A 48 6.60 -12.57 2.08
C ASP A 48 6.01 -12.08 0.77
N TRP A 49 5.37 -10.92 0.81
CA TRP A 49 4.75 -10.28 -0.34
C TRP A 49 5.30 -8.87 -0.49
N THR A 50 5.75 -8.53 -1.70
CA THR A 50 6.27 -7.20 -2.02
C THR A 50 5.66 -6.72 -3.32
N SER A 51 5.26 -5.45 -3.38
CA SER A 51 4.80 -4.77 -4.59
C SER A 51 5.52 -3.46 -4.77
N LEU A 52 6.11 -3.27 -5.95
CA LEU A 52 6.64 -2.00 -6.44
C LEU A 52 5.68 -1.46 -7.47
N ASN A 53 5.41 -0.16 -7.47
CA ASN A 53 4.43 0.45 -8.36
C ASN A 53 4.89 1.82 -8.85
N ALA A 54 5.17 1.94 -10.15
CA ALA A 54 5.38 3.21 -10.81
C ALA A 54 4.05 3.85 -11.20
N MET A 55 4.01 5.16 -11.27
CA MET A 55 2.83 5.89 -11.69
C MET A 55 3.21 7.25 -12.26
N ASP A 56 2.65 7.57 -13.42
CA ASP A 56 2.52 8.93 -13.91
C ASP A 56 1.31 9.56 -13.21
N ALA A 57 1.56 10.41 -12.22
CA ALA A 57 0.52 10.87 -11.31
C ALA A 57 -0.31 12.04 -11.87
N ASP A 58 0.17 12.69 -12.91
CA ASP A 58 -0.59 13.76 -13.58
C ASP A 58 -1.45 13.27 -14.75
N PHE A 59 -1.28 12.00 -15.16
CA PHE A 59 -2.04 11.34 -16.23
C PHE A 59 -2.03 12.12 -17.56
N SER A 60 -0.93 12.79 -17.85
CA SER A 60 -0.77 13.61 -19.06
C SER A 60 0.53 13.27 -19.80
N GLY A 61 0.77 13.91 -20.93
CA GLY A 61 2.05 13.83 -21.62
C GLY A 61 3.10 14.82 -21.08
N ALA A 62 2.77 15.60 -20.05
CA ALA A 62 3.68 16.53 -19.41
C ALA A 62 4.37 15.85 -18.21
N ASP A 63 5.66 16.12 -18.02
CA ASP A 63 6.43 15.60 -16.91
C ASP A 63 6.24 16.47 -15.66
N LEU A 64 5.13 16.25 -14.93
CA LEU A 64 4.78 17.07 -13.76
C LEU A 64 5.03 16.36 -12.44
N ILE A 65 4.33 15.26 -12.18
CA ILE A 65 4.41 14.52 -10.93
C ILE A 65 4.40 13.02 -11.23
N PHE A 66 5.34 12.30 -10.65
CA PHE A 66 5.45 10.86 -10.85
C PHE A 66 5.98 10.15 -9.60
N ARG A 67 5.94 8.83 -9.63
CA ARG A 67 6.61 7.95 -8.67
C ARG A 67 7.22 6.76 -9.40
N ASP A 68 8.37 6.32 -8.94
CA ASP A 68 9.10 5.21 -9.53
C ASP A 68 8.82 3.90 -8.76
N ALA A 69 8.85 2.78 -9.49
CA ALA A 69 8.79 1.43 -8.91
C ALA A 69 10.15 1.09 -8.27
N ASP A 70 10.43 1.67 -7.14
CA ASP A 70 11.68 1.53 -6.38
C ASP A 70 11.38 1.12 -4.93
N PRO A 71 12.22 0.25 -4.29
CA PRO A 71 11.99 -0.18 -2.90
C PRO A 71 11.91 0.96 -1.88
N LYS A 72 12.55 2.11 -2.16
CA LYS A 72 12.49 3.34 -1.34
C LYS A 72 11.68 4.45 -1.99
N GLY A 73 11.20 4.24 -3.21
CA GLY A 73 10.34 5.15 -3.94
C GLY A 73 8.87 4.87 -3.64
N HIS A 74 8.30 3.87 -4.29
CA HIS A 74 6.93 3.43 -4.00
C HIS A 74 6.87 1.91 -3.91
N SER A 75 6.80 1.44 -2.68
CA SER A 75 6.75 0.00 -2.38
C SER A 75 5.83 -0.29 -1.21
N THR A 76 5.30 -1.50 -1.22
CA THR A 76 4.63 -2.09 -0.08
C THR A 76 5.19 -3.50 0.12
N ALA A 77 5.68 -3.79 1.31
CA ALA A 77 6.13 -5.11 1.73
C ALA A 77 5.27 -5.60 2.88
N PHE A 78 4.87 -6.86 2.84
CA PHE A 78 4.03 -7.47 3.85
C PHE A 78 4.55 -8.86 4.18
N GLU A 79 5.01 -9.03 5.41
CA GLU A 79 5.49 -10.30 5.94
C GLU A 79 4.51 -10.83 6.97
N THR A 80 4.17 -12.11 6.86
CA THR A 80 3.28 -12.79 7.81
C THR A 80 3.88 -14.11 8.25
N PHE A 81 3.94 -14.32 9.55
CA PHE A 81 4.14 -15.64 10.13
C PHE A 81 2.88 -16.04 10.89
N SER A 82 2.39 -17.26 10.69
CA SER A 82 1.22 -17.77 11.42
C SER A 82 1.41 -19.21 11.89
N GLN A 83 0.78 -19.49 13.03
CA GLN A 83 0.69 -20.83 13.60
C GLN A 83 -0.75 -21.11 14.00
N GLU A 84 -1.27 -22.24 13.55
CA GLU A 84 -2.57 -22.75 13.96
C GLU A 84 -2.42 -24.15 14.55
N LEU A 85 -3.09 -24.37 15.66
CA LEU A 85 -3.20 -25.67 16.32
C LEU A 85 -4.67 -26.03 16.43
N ARG A 86 -5.04 -27.22 16.01
CA ARG A 86 -6.38 -27.76 16.13
C ARG A 86 -6.31 -29.12 16.80
N LEU A 87 -7.15 -29.33 17.77
CA LEU A 87 -7.40 -30.65 18.36
C LEU A 87 -8.82 -31.03 18.06
N THR A 88 -8.99 -32.19 17.42
CA THR A 88 -10.31 -32.72 17.01
C THR A 88 -10.51 -34.12 17.57
N GLY A 89 -11.74 -34.46 17.87
CA GLY A 89 -12.09 -35.79 18.34
C GLY A 89 -13.59 -36.01 18.36
N THR A 90 -13.98 -37.25 18.66
CA THR A 90 -15.37 -37.66 18.79
C THR A 90 -15.59 -38.22 20.19
N SER A 91 -16.65 -37.81 20.85
CA SER A 91 -17.07 -38.35 22.15
C SER A 91 -18.58 -38.63 22.14
N GLY A 92 -18.92 -39.87 22.10
CA GLY A 92 -20.31 -40.31 21.96
C GLY A 92 -20.96 -39.80 20.66
N ARG A 93 -21.93 -38.90 20.79
CA ARG A 93 -22.62 -38.24 19.65
C ARG A 93 -22.12 -36.84 19.35
N VAL A 94 -20.92 -36.48 19.82
CA VAL A 94 -20.35 -35.12 19.64
C VAL A 94 -19.02 -35.22 18.93
N ASP A 95 -18.93 -34.62 17.75
CA ASP A 95 -17.68 -34.29 17.12
C ASP A 95 -17.25 -32.91 17.61
N TRP A 96 -16.08 -32.85 18.22
CA TRP A 96 -15.58 -31.63 18.83
C TRP A 96 -14.26 -31.17 18.21
N MET A 97 -14.10 -29.87 18.12
CA MET A 97 -12.85 -29.22 17.73
C MET A 97 -12.56 -28.05 18.66
N ILE A 98 -11.32 -27.95 19.12
CA ILE A 98 -10.79 -26.79 19.80
C ILE A 98 -9.52 -26.34 19.08
N GLY A 99 -9.32 -25.06 18.93
CA GLY A 99 -8.16 -24.54 18.22
C GLY A 99 -7.64 -23.25 18.79
N ALA A 100 -6.36 -23.00 18.50
CA ALA A 100 -5.66 -21.76 18.77
C ALA A 100 -4.97 -21.29 17.49
N PHE A 101 -4.99 -19.98 17.26
CA PHE A 101 -4.32 -19.32 16.15
C PHE A 101 -3.49 -18.17 16.66
N TRP A 102 -2.28 -18.04 16.14
CA TRP A 102 -1.41 -16.90 16.36
C TRP A 102 -0.82 -16.42 15.04
N ALA A 103 -0.73 -15.10 14.84
CA ALA A 103 -0.05 -14.50 13.72
C ALA A 103 0.73 -13.26 14.15
N ASP A 104 1.86 -13.05 13.49
CA ASP A 104 2.68 -11.84 13.57
C ASP A 104 2.83 -11.29 12.16
N GLU A 105 2.52 -10.00 11.97
CA GLU A 105 2.49 -9.35 10.68
C GLU A 105 3.30 -8.07 10.73
N THR A 106 4.09 -7.83 9.69
CA THR A 106 4.81 -6.57 9.48
C THR A 106 4.44 -6.02 8.11
N LEU A 107 3.99 -4.77 8.10
CA LEU A 107 3.74 -3.99 6.90
C LEU A 107 4.75 -2.83 6.85
N ASP A 108 5.53 -2.77 5.78
CA ASP A 108 6.39 -1.63 5.45
C ASP A 108 5.88 -0.98 4.16
N ARG A 109 5.73 0.34 4.18
CA ARG A 109 5.31 1.10 3.01
C ARG A 109 6.17 2.34 2.84
N TYR A 110 6.76 2.48 1.67
CA TYR A 110 7.34 3.72 1.17
C TYR A 110 6.40 4.34 0.14
N ASP A 111 6.19 5.64 0.23
CA ASP A 111 5.38 6.40 -0.71
C ASP A 111 6.11 7.70 -1.04
N GLN A 112 6.67 7.79 -2.25
CA GLN A 112 7.42 8.94 -2.72
C GLN A 112 6.79 9.46 -4.00
N TYR A 113 6.48 10.76 -4.01
CA TYR A 113 6.18 11.49 -5.23
C TYR A 113 7.34 12.41 -5.55
N GLN A 114 7.67 12.50 -6.83
CA GLN A 114 8.72 13.36 -7.35
C GLN A 114 8.13 14.35 -8.35
N VAL A 115 8.71 15.54 -8.43
CA VAL A 115 8.34 16.53 -9.43
C VAL A 115 9.19 16.36 -10.67
N GLY A 116 8.55 16.44 -11.85
CA GLY A 116 9.20 16.32 -13.14
C GLY A 116 9.71 17.66 -13.68
N ALA A 117 10.33 17.59 -14.85
CA ALA A 117 10.97 18.74 -15.50
C ALA A 117 9.99 19.86 -15.92
N HIS A 118 8.73 19.52 -16.16
CA HIS A 118 7.72 20.49 -16.56
C HIS A 118 6.94 21.12 -15.41
N TYR A 119 7.20 20.69 -14.15
CA TYR A 119 6.49 21.20 -12.98
C TYR A 119 6.69 22.71 -12.75
N GLU A 120 7.94 23.20 -12.80
CA GLU A 120 8.23 24.62 -12.62
C GLU A 120 7.59 25.49 -13.72
N PRO A 121 7.76 25.20 -15.02
CA PRO A 121 7.09 25.95 -16.07
C PRO A 121 5.56 25.95 -15.95
N TYR A 122 4.97 24.82 -15.60
CA TYR A 122 3.53 24.68 -15.38
C TYR A 122 3.06 25.56 -14.22
N LEU A 123 3.66 25.41 -13.06
CA LEU A 123 3.29 26.17 -11.87
C LEU A 123 3.58 27.66 -12.05
N SER A 124 4.72 28.01 -12.69
CA SER A 124 5.07 29.38 -13.03
C SER A 124 4.00 30.02 -13.93
N THR A 125 3.52 29.31 -14.93
CA THR A 125 2.47 29.80 -15.82
C THR A 125 1.16 30.01 -15.07
N LEU A 126 0.80 29.07 -14.21
CA LEU A 126 -0.44 29.13 -13.43
C LEU A 126 -0.45 30.32 -12.47
N VAL A 127 0.63 30.50 -11.68
CA VAL A 127 0.74 31.58 -10.70
C VAL A 127 1.12 32.89 -11.36
N GLY A 128 2.11 32.88 -12.26
CA GLY A 128 2.62 34.06 -12.93
C GLY A 128 1.58 34.79 -13.75
N SER A 129 0.68 34.07 -14.43
CA SER A 129 -0.41 34.68 -15.17
C SER A 129 -1.33 35.56 -14.30
N GLN A 130 -1.41 35.26 -13.02
CA GLN A 130 -2.26 35.99 -12.07
C GLN A 130 -1.54 37.15 -11.35
N VAL A 131 -0.23 37.02 -11.06
CA VAL A 131 0.46 37.92 -10.14
C VAL A 131 1.53 38.80 -10.81
N LEU A 132 2.04 38.45 -12.01
CA LEU A 132 3.18 39.15 -12.62
C LEU A 132 2.93 40.65 -12.87
N ALA A 133 1.74 41.01 -13.30
CA ALA A 133 1.43 42.43 -13.55
C ALA A 133 1.50 43.28 -12.26
N GLY A 134 0.95 42.73 -11.15
CA GLY A 134 1.01 43.38 -9.85
C GLY A 134 2.41 43.43 -9.29
N LEU A 135 3.19 42.35 -9.43
CA LEU A 135 4.56 42.25 -8.99
C LEU A 135 5.46 43.22 -9.77
N ALA A 136 5.30 43.29 -11.08
CA ALA A 136 6.06 44.25 -11.91
C ALA A 136 5.82 45.71 -11.50
N ALA A 137 4.56 46.08 -11.19
CA ALA A 137 4.21 47.42 -10.71
C ALA A 137 4.86 47.74 -9.37
N GLN A 138 4.94 46.76 -8.45
CA GLN A 138 5.59 46.93 -7.14
C GLN A 138 7.12 47.04 -7.22
N LEU A 139 7.77 46.33 -8.15
CA LEU A 139 9.21 46.28 -8.30
C LEU A 139 9.80 47.38 -9.19
N ALA A 140 8.96 47.99 -10.04
CA ALA A 140 9.38 49.08 -10.94
C ALA A 140 10.07 50.26 -10.20
N PRO A 141 9.61 50.74 -9.03
CA PRO A 141 10.28 51.80 -8.29
C PRO A 141 11.68 51.41 -7.80
N MET A 142 11.99 50.11 -7.69
CA MET A 142 13.29 49.56 -7.28
C MET A 142 14.23 49.31 -8.45
N ASN A 143 13.86 49.74 -9.68
CA ASN A 143 14.59 49.44 -10.91
C ASN A 143 14.72 47.90 -11.20
N ILE A 144 13.83 47.07 -10.68
CA ILE A 144 13.78 45.66 -10.96
C ILE A 144 12.79 45.43 -12.08
N SER A 145 13.28 44.88 -13.19
CA SER A 145 12.46 44.54 -14.35
C SER A 145 12.00 43.08 -14.29
N VAL A 146 10.71 42.86 -14.44
CA VAL A 146 10.08 41.53 -14.50
C VAL A 146 9.49 41.33 -15.90
N ASN A 147 9.82 40.22 -16.53
CA ASN A 147 9.23 39.86 -17.83
C ASN A 147 7.81 39.37 -17.65
N THR A 148 6.83 40.23 -17.95
CA THR A 148 5.41 39.91 -17.85
C THR A 148 4.88 39.17 -19.09
N ALA A 149 5.65 39.14 -20.18
CA ALA A 149 5.24 38.50 -21.42
C ALA A 149 5.35 36.96 -21.38
N ASN A 150 6.19 36.42 -20.47
CA ASN A 150 6.38 34.99 -20.34
C ASN A 150 6.16 34.53 -18.89
N PRO A 151 4.91 34.18 -18.50
CA PRO A 151 4.61 33.71 -17.15
C PRO A 151 5.38 32.46 -16.74
N ALA A 152 5.82 31.61 -17.68
CA ALA A 152 6.59 30.41 -17.38
C ALA A 152 7.94 30.71 -16.69
N LEU A 153 8.45 31.95 -16.79
CA LEU A 153 9.67 32.39 -16.13
C LEU A 153 9.45 32.89 -14.69
N PHE A 154 8.24 32.90 -14.16
CA PHE A 154 7.89 33.54 -12.90
C PHE A 154 8.82 33.11 -11.75
N PHE A 155 8.90 31.80 -11.45
CA PHE A 155 9.72 31.33 -10.34
C PHE A 155 11.21 31.57 -10.56
N SER A 156 11.71 31.41 -11.77
CA SER A 156 13.11 31.71 -12.10
C SER A 156 13.45 33.17 -11.86
N GLN A 157 12.57 34.09 -12.28
CA GLN A 157 12.77 35.52 -12.07
C GLN A 157 12.72 35.92 -10.58
N VAL A 158 11.75 35.39 -9.83
CA VAL A 158 11.57 35.72 -8.41
C VAL A 158 12.66 35.08 -7.54
N SER A 159 13.11 33.88 -7.87
CA SER A 159 14.12 33.17 -7.09
C SER A 159 15.55 33.44 -7.51
N GLY A 160 15.79 34.03 -8.69
CA GLY A 160 17.11 34.17 -9.29
C GLY A 160 17.76 32.85 -9.73
N ARG A 161 17.03 31.73 -9.72
CA ARG A 161 17.52 30.42 -10.15
C ARG A 161 17.39 30.24 -11.66
N PRO A 162 18.23 29.41 -12.29
CA PRO A 162 18.05 29.05 -13.68
C PRO A 162 16.66 28.44 -13.94
N TYR A 163 16.09 28.74 -15.07
CA TYR A 163 14.78 28.22 -15.48
C TYR A 163 14.71 26.69 -15.44
N GLY A 164 13.62 26.15 -14.90
CA GLY A 164 13.39 24.72 -14.78
C GLY A 164 14.14 24.03 -13.66
N THR A 165 14.87 24.76 -12.79
CA THR A 165 15.70 24.16 -11.74
C THR A 165 15.16 24.36 -10.31
N GLY A 166 14.12 25.18 -10.15
CA GLY A 166 13.64 25.57 -8.82
C GLY A 166 13.08 24.43 -7.97
N PHE A 167 12.53 23.42 -8.64
CA PHE A 167 11.87 22.27 -7.98
C PHE A 167 12.59 20.94 -8.21
N ILE A 168 13.80 20.94 -8.81
CA ILE A 168 14.58 19.69 -9.01
C ILE A 168 14.84 19.03 -7.65
N GLY A 169 14.51 17.75 -7.55
CA GLY A 169 14.60 16.95 -6.33
C GLY A 169 13.48 17.24 -5.31
N GLY A 170 12.51 18.09 -5.68
CA GLY A 170 11.32 18.32 -4.89
C GLY A 170 10.36 17.13 -4.96
N GLY A 171 9.50 17.03 -3.94
CA GLY A 171 8.50 15.96 -3.87
C GLY A 171 8.06 15.73 -2.43
N SER A 172 7.38 14.63 -2.20
CA SER A 172 7.05 14.13 -0.86
C SER A 172 7.60 12.73 -0.68
N GLN A 173 7.98 12.41 0.54
CA GLN A 173 8.39 11.05 0.90
C GLN A 173 7.82 10.70 2.26
N ASP A 174 7.07 9.62 2.29
CA ASP A 174 6.49 9.05 3.50
C ASP A 174 6.97 7.62 3.70
N TYR A 175 7.25 7.27 4.94
CA TYR A 175 7.52 5.90 5.36
C TYR A 175 6.57 5.52 6.48
N TYR A 176 5.92 4.41 6.29
CA TYR A 176 4.99 3.86 7.26
C TYR A 176 5.35 2.41 7.57
N GLN A 177 5.46 2.08 8.85
CA GLN A 177 5.61 0.72 9.33
C GLN A 177 4.51 0.39 10.33
N GLN A 178 3.88 -0.76 10.15
CA GLN A 178 2.91 -1.30 11.10
C GLN A 178 3.29 -2.73 11.46
N LYS A 179 3.25 -3.04 12.76
CA LYS A 179 3.35 -4.41 13.27
C LYS A 179 2.02 -4.78 13.91
N ALA A 180 1.52 -5.96 13.57
CA ALA A 180 0.28 -6.46 14.11
C ALA A 180 0.47 -7.89 14.65
N ARG A 181 -0.18 -8.18 15.77
CA ARG A 181 -0.26 -9.53 16.35
C ARG A 181 -1.70 -9.92 16.56
N SER A 182 -2.03 -11.13 16.15
CA SER A 182 -3.34 -11.72 16.36
C SER A 182 -3.22 -12.99 17.19
N LEU A 183 -4.06 -13.11 18.19
CA LEU A 183 -4.24 -14.34 18.96
C LEU A 183 -5.72 -14.69 18.96
N ALA A 184 -6.05 -15.93 18.60
CA ALA A 184 -7.42 -16.39 18.66
C ALA A 184 -7.52 -17.77 19.30
N LEU A 185 -8.61 -17.97 20.04
CA LEU A 185 -9.08 -19.29 20.49
C LEU A 185 -10.44 -19.55 19.85
N PHE A 186 -10.64 -20.76 19.40
CA PHE A 186 -11.89 -21.11 18.73
C PHE A 186 -12.29 -22.56 19.01
N THR A 187 -13.58 -22.83 18.88
CA THR A 187 -14.16 -24.17 18.96
C THR A 187 -15.28 -24.31 17.94
N ASN A 188 -15.48 -25.53 17.45
CA ASN A 188 -16.57 -25.88 16.56
C ASN A 188 -17.00 -27.31 16.88
N ASN A 189 -18.23 -27.48 17.34
CA ASN A 189 -18.72 -28.76 17.82
C ASN A 189 -20.02 -29.13 17.13
N THR A 190 -20.13 -30.38 16.67
CA THR A 190 -21.32 -30.92 16.04
C THR A 190 -21.92 -31.98 16.94
N TRP A 191 -23.15 -31.78 17.36
CA TRP A 191 -23.93 -32.73 18.10
C TRP A 191 -24.89 -33.50 17.15
N HIS A 192 -24.68 -34.79 17.05
CA HIS A 192 -25.56 -35.72 16.31
C HIS A 192 -26.76 -36.08 17.17
N ALA A 193 -27.75 -35.16 17.19
CA ALA A 193 -28.92 -35.29 18.07
C ALA A 193 -29.77 -36.53 17.70
N THR A 194 -29.92 -36.80 16.41
CA THR A 194 -30.57 -38.01 15.85
C THR A 194 -29.80 -38.45 14.60
N ASP A 195 -30.16 -39.58 14.01
CA ASP A 195 -29.54 -40.05 12.75
C ASP A 195 -29.89 -39.17 11.54
N GLN A 196 -30.79 -38.21 11.70
CA GLN A 196 -31.25 -37.29 10.65
C GLN A 196 -31.06 -35.81 10.99
N PHE A 197 -30.59 -35.50 12.21
CA PHE A 197 -30.46 -34.11 12.66
C PHE A 197 -29.16 -33.87 13.43
N ASP A 198 -28.35 -32.98 12.87
CA ASP A 198 -27.11 -32.50 13.45
C ASP A 198 -27.23 -31.01 13.82
N LEU A 199 -26.67 -30.64 14.97
CA LEU A 199 -26.54 -29.25 15.39
C LEU A 199 -25.07 -28.89 15.54
N THR A 200 -24.58 -27.92 14.73
CA THR A 200 -23.22 -27.41 14.80
C THR A 200 -23.21 -26.05 15.43
N LEU A 201 -22.35 -25.85 16.45
CA LEU A 201 -22.09 -24.60 17.14
C LEU A 201 -20.60 -24.25 17.10
N GLY A 202 -20.28 -23.04 16.62
CA GLY A 202 -18.92 -22.51 16.60
C GLY A 202 -18.80 -21.23 17.45
N LEU A 203 -17.68 -21.07 18.12
CA LEU A 203 -17.31 -19.87 18.85
C LEU A 203 -15.87 -19.52 18.57
N ARG A 204 -15.56 -18.21 18.40
CA ARG A 204 -14.21 -17.69 18.26
C ARG A 204 -14.06 -16.41 19.07
N TYR A 205 -12.98 -16.34 19.82
CA TYR A 205 -12.50 -15.13 20.46
C TYR A 205 -11.17 -14.72 19.83
N THR A 206 -11.04 -13.46 19.42
CA THR A 206 -9.81 -12.93 18.82
C THR A 206 -9.37 -11.68 19.57
N HIS A 207 -8.07 -11.58 19.81
CA HIS A 207 -7.43 -10.40 20.36
C HIS A 207 -6.33 -9.93 19.42
N ASP A 208 -6.48 -8.72 18.86
CA ASP A 208 -5.55 -8.09 17.95
C ASP A 208 -4.84 -6.92 18.63
N ARG A 209 -3.54 -6.78 18.32
CA ARG A 209 -2.69 -5.65 18.69
C ARG A 209 -2.06 -5.07 17.44
N LYS A 210 -2.07 -3.74 17.35
CA LYS A 210 -1.39 -2.98 16.29
C LYS A 210 -0.52 -1.89 16.90
#